data_679e27581d4eaf2a3af605d5e740dcc5
#
_entry.id   679e27581d4eaf2a3af605d5e740dcc5
#
_cell.length_a   1.000
_cell.length_b   1.000
_cell.length_c   1.000
_cell.angle_alpha   90.00
_cell.angle_beta   90.00
_cell.angle_gamma   90.00
#
_symmetry.space_group_name_H-M   'P 1'
#
loop_
_entity.id
_entity.type
_entity.pdbx_description
1 polymer ?
#
loop_
_entity_poly.entity_id
_entity_poly.type
_entity_poly.pdbx_seq_one_letter_code
_entity_poly.pdbx_strand_id
1 'polypeptide(L)'
;GKFDEIYIMIADAQALTDNADNPEKVRQNILQVALDYLAVGIDPAKAHIFIQSMVPELTELSFYYMNLVTVSRLQRNPTVKAEIQQKNFETSIPVGFFTYPISQAADITAFRATTVPAGEDQMPMLEQCREIVHKFNAVYGETLTMPEILLPQNAACLRLPGIDGKAKMSKSLGNCIYLSDEPEDIKKKIMSMYTDPGHLRVQDPGKVEGNPVFTYLDAFSRPEHFAESVSYTHLRAHETRSN
;
A
#
# COMPACT_ATOMS: atom_id res chain seq x y z
N GLY A 1 10.34 -2.10 20.27
CA GLY A 1 9.99 -2.41 18.91
C GLY A 1 11.11 -3.12 18.17
N LYS A 2 10.90 -3.48 16.92
CA LYS A 2 11.94 -4.08 16.06
C LYS A 2 12.89 -3.01 15.50
N PHE A 3 12.48 -1.74 15.50
CA PHE A 3 13.21 -0.62 14.90
C PHE A 3 13.43 0.45 15.93
N ASP A 4 14.56 1.15 15.83
CA ASP A 4 14.93 2.22 16.75
C ASP A 4 14.11 3.49 16.49
N GLU A 5 13.88 3.79 15.22
CA GLU A 5 13.09 4.95 14.77
C GLU A 5 12.11 4.54 13.68
N ILE A 6 10.94 5.15 13.65
CA ILE A 6 9.89 4.93 12.67
C ILE A 6 9.46 6.28 12.12
N TYR A 7 9.50 6.44 10.80
CA TYR A 7 9.05 7.62 10.08
C TYR A 7 7.84 7.27 9.23
N ILE A 8 6.76 8.03 9.40
CA ILE A 8 5.51 7.83 8.66
C ILE A 8 5.12 9.13 7.99
N MET A 9 5.12 9.14 6.68
CA MET A 9 4.89 10.32 5.87
C MET A 9 3.43 10.40 5.41
N ILE A 10 2.88 11.62 5.46
CA ILE A 10 1.68 11.99 4.74
C ILE A 10 2.14 12.64 3.44
N ALA A 11 2.00 11.92 2.33
CA ALA A 11 2.57 12.24 1.04
C ALA A 11 1.68 13.23 0.25
N ASP A 12 1.47 14.43 0.77
CA ASP A 12 0.60 15.44 0.19
C ASP A 12 1.13 16.03 -1.11
N ALA A 13 2.45 16.27 -1.20
CA ALA A 13 3.08 16.74 -2.43
C ALA A 13 3.04 15.67 -3.53
N GLN A 14 3.30 14.41 -3.17
CA GLN A 14 3.18 13.27 -4.08
C GLN A 14 1.74 13.08 -4.57
N ALA A 15 0.74 13.30 -3.71
CA ALA A 15 -0.68 13.20 -4.07
C ALA A 15 -1.11 14.16 -5.19
N LEU A 16 -0.38 15.26 -5.40
CA LEU A 16 -0.63 16.19 -6.51
C LEU A 16 -0.34 15.58 -7.88
N THR A 17 0.46 14.54 -8.00
CA THR A 17 0.70 13.87 -9.28
C THR A 17 -0.59 13.28 -9.90
N ASP A 18 -1.56 12.95 -9.06
CA ASP A 18 -2.86 12.41 -9.43
C ASP A 18 -4.03 13.38 -9.18
N ASN A 19 -3.81 14.48 -8.50
CA ASN A 19 -4.84 15.43 -8.08
C ASN A 19 -4.39 16.89 -8.30
N ALA A 20 -3.63 17.17 -9.36
CA ALA A 20 -3.12 18.51 -9.65
C ALA A 20 -4.26 19.53 -9.89
N ASP A 21 -5.39 19.07 -10.39
CA ASP A 21 -6.58 19.86 -10.67
C ASP A 21 -7.50 20.03 -9.44
N ASN A 22 -7.23 19.33 -8.34
CA ASN A 22 -8.05 19.41 -7.11
C ASN A 22 -7.20 19.50 -5.84
N PRO A 23 -6.47 20.61 -5.63
CA PRO A 23 -5.59 20.78 -4.47
C PRO A 23 -6.35 20.83 -3.13
N GLU A 24 -7.61 21.24 -3.14
CA GLU A 24 -8.44 21.27 -1.92
C GLU A 24 -8.69 19.86 -1.38
N LYS A 25 -8.93 18.90 -2.26
CA LYS A 25 -9.04 17.49 -1.87
C LYS A 25 -7.76 17.00 -1.16
N VAL A 26 -6.59 17.41 -1.66
CA VAL A 26 -5.31 17.02 -1.04
C VAL A 26 -5.20 17.63 0.36
N ARG A 27 -5.53 18.92 0.54
CA ARG A 27 -5.52 19.59 1.86
C ARG A 27 -6.42 18.90 2.88
N GLN A 28 -7.65 18.58 2.49
CA GLN A 28 -8.60 17.88 3.35
C GLN A 28 -8.12 16.49 3.73
N ASN A 29 -7.52 15.77 2.79
CA ASN A 29 -7.02 14.43 3.03
C ASN A 29 -5.80 14.38 3.98
N ILE A 30 -5.01 15.43 4.12
CA ILE A 30 -3.91 15.47 5.09
C ILE A 30 -4.42 15.17 6.50
N LEU A 31 -5.48 15.86 6.93
CA LEU A 31 -6.06 15.65 8.25
C LEU A 31 -6.71 14.26 8.37
N GLN A 32 -7.42 13.82 7.34
CA GLN A 32 -8.08 12.50 7.34
C GLN A 32 -7.05 11.37 7.47
N VAL A 33 -5.96 11.43 6.72
CA VAL A 33 -4.89 10.43 6.80
C VAL A 33 -4.21 10.45 8.18
N ALA A 34 -4.00 11.64 8.76
CA ALA A 34 -3.46 11.73 10.11
C ALA A 34 -4.39 11.07 11.15
N LEU A 35 -5.71 11.28 11.03
CA LEU A 35 -6.70 10.63 11.89
C LEU A 35 -6.71 9.11 11.70
N ASP A 36 -6.64 8.63 10.45
CA ASP A 36 -6.56 7.21 10.14
C ASP A 36 -5.31 6.56 10.78
N TYR A 37 -4.16 7.22 10.71
CA TYR A 37 -2.93 6.73 11.35
C TYR A 37 -3.08 6.57 12.87
N LEU A 38 -3.70 7.55 13.52
CA LEU A 38 -3.96 7.46 14.96
C LEU A 38 -5.02 6.39 15.28
N ALA A 39 -6.06 6.28 14.46
CA ALA A 39 -7.15 5.31 14.66
C ALA A 39 -6.66 3.85 14.55
N VAL A 40 -5.70 3.56 13.67
CA VAL A 40 -5.09 2.22 13.58
C VAL A 40 -4.06 1.94 14.67
N GLY A 41 -3.84 2.90 15.59
CA GLY A 41 -3.00 2.71 16.77
C GLY A 41 -1.53 3.08 16.58
N ILE A 42 -1.19 3.89 15.57
CA ILE A 42 0.15 4.47 15.49
C ILE A 42 0.32 5.47 16.64
N ASP A 43 1.30 5.20 17.48
CA ASP A 43 1.61 6.01 18.65
C ASP A 43 2.61 7.11 18.26
N PRO A 44 2.22 8.40 18.29
CA PRO A 44 3.10 9.51 17.93
C PRO A 44 4.26 9.73 18.91
N ALA A 45 4.22 9.09 20.08
CA ALA A 45 5.37 9.05 20.98
C ALA A 45 6.46 8.05 20.55
N LYS A 46 6.14 7.14 19.60
CA LYS A 46 7.03 6.09 19.10
C LYS A 46 7.34 6.19 17.62
N ALA A 47 6.61 7.05 16.89
CA ALA A 47 6.77 7.24 15.46
C ALA A 47 6.73 8.72 15.12
N HIS A 48 7.59 9.13 14.20
CA HIS A 48 7.60 10.47 13.63
C HIS A 48 6.59 10.54 12.49
N ILE A 49 5.43 11.15 12.74
CA ILE A 49 4.43 11.39 11.70
C ILE A 49 4.68 12.80 11.15
N PHE A 50 4.87 12.92 9.85
CA PHE A 50 5.14 14.21 9.22
C PHE A 50 4.44 14.37 7.88
N ILE A 51 4.29 15.62 7.43
CA ILE A 51 3.71 15.99 6.13
C ILE A 51 4.86 16.26 5.18
N GLN A 52 4.87 15.63 4.01
CA GLN A 52 5.94 15.70 3.03
C GLN A 52 6.28 17.14 2.63
N SER A 53 5.27 17.97 2.35
CA SER A 53 5.46 19.38 1.95
C SER A 53 6.04 20.27 3.05
N MET A 54 6.02 19.81 4.31
CA MET A 54 6.62 20.53 5.45
C MET A 54 8.13 20.27 5.61
N VAL A 55 8.70 19.41 4.76
CA VAL A 55 10.13 19.08 4.70
C VAL A 55 10.66 19.46 3.32
N PRO A 56 10.96 20.74 3.06
CA PRO A 56 11.37 21.22 1.72
C PRO A 56 12.66 20.58 1.22
N GLU A 57 13.50 20.08 2.11
CA GLU A 57 14.75 19.37 1.79
C GLU A 57 14.51 18.11 0.94
N LEU A 58 13.32 17.49 1.03
CA LEU A 58 12.94 16.35 0.17
C LEU A 58 12.88 16.76 -1.30
N THR A 59 12.34 17.96 -1.57
CA THR A 59 12.29 18.51 -2.92
C THR A 59 13.69 18.89 -3.43
N GLU A 60 14.49 19.49 -2.57
CA GLU A 60 15.88 19.82 -2.89
C GLU A 60 16.69 18.56 -3.22
N LEU A 61 16.60 17.54 -2.39
CA LEU A 61 17.27 16.25 -2.60
C LEU A 61 16.80 15.57 -3.89
N SER A 62 15.51 15.63 -4.20
CA SER A 62 14.96 15.13 -5.45
C SER A 62 15.58 15.80 -6.67
N PHE A 63 15.84 17.11 -6.61
CA PHE A 63 16.50 17.84 -7.68
C PHE A 63 17.93 17.35 -7.89
N TYR A 64 18.70 17.10 -6.84
CA TYR A 64 20.03 16.50 -6.97
C TYR A 64 19.95 15.11 -7.62
N TYR A 65 19.01 14.28 -7.23
CA TYR A 65 18.83 12.94 -7.78
C TYR A 65 18.42 12.93 -9.26
N MET A 66 17.67 13.94 -9.72
CA MET A 66 17.33 14.10 -11.15
C MET A 66 18.56 14.15 -12.05
N ASN A 67 19.72 14.61 -11.54
CA ASN A 67 20.97 14.63 -12.28
C ASN A 67 21.65 13.26 -12.38
N LEU A 68 21.20 12.26 -11.59
CA LEU A 68 21.77 10.92 -11.55
C LEU A 68 20.91 9.88 -12.29
N VAL A 69 19.68 10.26 -12.70
CA VAL A 69 18.71 9.37 -13.35
C VAL A 69 18.41 9.84 -14.75
N THR A 70 18.42 8.92 -15.71
CA THR A 70 18.09 9.26 -17.10
C THR A 70 16.60 9.03 -17.37
N VAL A 71 16.03 9.77 -18.34
CA VAL A 71 14.66 9.58 -18.83
C VAL A 71 14.43 8.13 -19.26
N SER A 72 15.38 7.54 -19.98
CA SER A 72 15.27 6.15 -20.43
C SER A 72 15.26 5.14 -19.28
N ARG A 73 15.88 5.46 -18.13
CA ARG A 73 15.80 4.60 -16.94
C ARG A 73 14.40 4.65 -16.30
N LEU A 74 13.82 5.84 -16.20
CA LEU A 74 12.43 6.01 -15.72
C LEU A 74 11.43 5.27 -16.62
N GLN A 75 11.56 5.39 -17.93
CA GLN A 75 10.70 4.70 -18.90
C GLN A 75 10.78 3.17 -18.80
N ARG A 76 11.90 2.61 -18.35
CA ARG A 76 12.07 1.17 -18.16
C ARG A 76 11.59 0.66 -16.80
N ASN A 77 11.23 1.54 -15.86
CA ASN A 77 10.68 1.11 -14.59
C ASN A 77 9.32 0.43 -14.82
N PRO A 78 9.14 -0.86 -14.42
CA PRO A 78 7.92 -1.61 -14.71
C PRO A 78 6.67 -0.98 -14.13
N THR A 79 6.75 -0.42 -12.92
CA THR A 79 5.62 0.20 -12.22
C THR A 79 5.21 1.49 -12.95
N VAL A 80 6.14 2.37 -13.28
CA VAL A 80 5.87 3.60 -14.06
C VAL A 80 5.23 3.26 -15.40
N LYS A 81 5.77 2.24 -16.09
CA LYS A 81 5.24 1.80 -17.38
C LYS A 81 3.80 1.30 -17.28
N ALA A 82 3.50 0.49 -16.29
CA ALA A 82 2.15 -0.02 -16.06
C ALA A 82 1.16 1.10 -15.71
N GLU A 83 1.57 2.06 -14.89
CA GLU A 83 0.73 3.19 -14.50
C GLU A 83 0.48 4.17 -15.67
N ILE A 84 1.46 4.43 -16.54
CA ILE A 84 1.27 5.22 -17.77
C ILE A 84 0.16 4.61 -18.62
N GLN A 85 0.16 3.30 -18.80
CA GLN A 85 -0.88 2.58 -19.55
C GLN A 85 -2.24 2.67 -18.88
N GLN A 86 -2.31 2.44 -17.55
CA GLN A 86 -3.56 2.49 -16.78
C GLN A 86 -4.21 3.88 -16.78
N LYS A 87 -3.40 4.94 -16.80
CA LYS A 87 -3.85 6.34 -16.77
C LYS A 87 -4.05 6.96 -18.14
N ASN A 88 -3.79 6.21 -19.22
CA ASN A 88 -3.84 6.69 -20.61
C ASN A 88 -2.95 7.91 -20.86
N PHE A 89 -1.77 7.96 -20.21
CA PHE A 89 -0.80 9.05 -20.38
C PHE A 89 0.14 8.85 -21.59
N GLU A 90 -0.10 7.89 -22.46
CA GLU A 90 0.82 7.45 -23.53
C GLU A 90 1.31 8.59 -24.43
N THR A 91 0.46 9.59 -24.68
CA THR A 91 0.78 10.74 -25.54
C THR A 91 1.17 12.01 -24.79
N SER A 92 0.89 12.09 -23.49
CA SER A 92 1.13 13.29 -22.68
C SER A 92 1.35 12.94 -21.21
N ILE A 93 2.58 12.64 -20.87
CA ILE A 93 2.97 12.27 -19.50
C ILE A 93 3.29 13.52 -18.70
N PRO A 94 2.56 13.81 -17.60
CA PRO A 94 2.94 14.90 -16.69
C PRO A 94 4.33 14.66 -16.10
N VAL A 95 5.17 15.68 -16.09
CA VAL A 95 6.55 15.56 -15.60
C VAL A 95 6.59 15.15 -14.12
N GLY A 96 5.74 15.73 -13.28
CA GLY A 96 5.64 15.36 -11.87
C GLY A 96 5.30 13.88 -11.67
N PHE A 97 4.34 13.37 -12.44
CA PHE A 97 4.05 11.94 -12.44
C PHE A 97 5.24 11.11 -12.94
N PHE A 98 5.91 11.53 -14.00
CA PHE A 98 7.03 10.77 -14.58
C PHE A 98 8.25 10.70 -13.66
N THR A 99 8.47 11.73 -12.85
CA THR A 99 9.64 11.84 -11.96
C THR A 99 9.39 11.40 -10.53
N TYR A 100 8.17 10.99 -10.14
CA TYR A 100 7.86 10.59 -8.76
C TYR A 100 8.78 9.47 -8.20
N PRO A 101 9.33 8.53 -8.99
CA PRO A 101 10.26 7.55 -8.43
C PRO A 101 11.54 8.16 -7.88
N ILE A 102 11.91 9.34 -8.37
CA ILE A 102 13.07 10.09 -7.89
C ILE A 102 12.73 10.77 -6.56
N SER A 103 11.55 11.40 -6.45
CA SER A 103 11.10 12.01 -5.20
C SER A 103 10.87 10.94 -4.11
N GLN A 104 10.34 9.78 -4.47
CA GLN A 104 10.21 8.66 -3.52
C GLN A 104 11.58 8.18 -2.99
N ALA A 105 12.61 8.20 -3.82
CA ALA A 105 13.96 7.89 -3.35
C ALA A 105 14.47 8.95 -2.35
N ALA A 106 14.14 10.23 -2.55
CA ALA A 106 14.46 11.28 -1.59
C ALA A 106 13.71 11.09 -0.26
N ASP A 107 12.42 10.76 -0.31
CA ASP A 107 11.60 10.47 0.88
C ASP A 107 12.21 9.35 1.74
N ILE A 108 12.78 8.33 1.11
CA ILE A 108 13.42 7.19 1.78
C ILE A 108 14.79 7.58 2.36
N THR A 109 15.62 8.22 1.56
CA THR A 109 17.04 8.40 1.89
C THR A 109 17.32 9.60 2.77
N ALA A 110 16.46 10.62 2.78
CA ALA A 110 16.62 11.81 3.64
C ALA A 110 16.67 11.47 5.13
N PHE A 111 15.93 10.45 5.54
CA PHE A 111 15.86 9.97 6.92
C PHE A 111 16.83 8.80 7.20
N ARG A 112 17.74 8.51 6.26
CA ARG A 112 18.68 7.38 6.35
C ARG A 112 17.97 6.04 6.63
N ALA A 113 16.80 5.84 6.03
CA ALA A 113 16.03 4.64 6.21
C ALA A 113 16.85 3.40 5.82
N THR A 114 16.98 2.46 6.74
CA THR A 114 17.60 1.16 6.51
C THR A 114 16.61 0.14 6.00
N THR A 115 15.32 0.32 6.35
CA THR A 115 14.27 -0.65 6.06
C THR A 115 13.00 0.08 5.63
N VAL A 116 12.42 -0.37 4.51
CA VAL A 116 11.19 0.19 3.94
C VAL A 116 10.14 -0.92 3.87
N PRO A 117 9.12 -0.91 4.76
CA PRO A 117 7.99 -1.83 4.65
C PRO A 117 7.17 -1.50 3.40
N ALA A 118 7.00 -2.44 2.50
CA ALA A 118 6.25 -2.22 1.27
C ALA A 118 5.73 -3.52 0.66
N GLY A 119 4.74 -3.42 -0.24
CA GLY A 119 4.28 -4.52 -1.05
C GLY A 119 5.24 -4.85 -2.21
N GLU A 120 5.03 -5.97 -2.87
CA GLU A 120 5.85 -6.41 -4.01
C GLU A 120 5.82 -5.43 -5.18
N ASP A 121 4.73 -4.71 -5.37
CA ASP A 121 4.58 -3.70 -6.41
C ASP A 121 5.55 -2.51 -6.26
N GLN A 122 6.12 -2.33 -5.07
CA GLN A 122 7.11 -1.29 -4.77
C GLN A 122 8.57 -1.74 -4.98
N MET A 123 8.82 -3.02 -5.27
CA MET A 123 10.18 -3.52 -5.49
C MET A 123 10.93 -2.74 -6.58
N PRO A 124 10.34 -2.45 -7.77
CA PRO A 124 11.04 -1.69 -8.81
C PRO A 124 11.38 -0.25 -8.41
N MET A 125 10.57 0.35 -7.51
CA MET A 125 10.84 1.68 -6.97
C MET A 125 12.04 1.66 -6.02
N LEU A 126 12.08 0.65 -5.15
CA LEU A 126 13.17 0.51 -4.20
C LEU A 126 14.50 0.14 -4.89
N GLU A 127 14.45 -0.69 -5.95
CA GLU A 127 15.61 -0.95 -6.80
C GLU A 127 16.14 0.34 -7.43
N GLN A 128 15.27 1.18 -7.94
CA GLN A 128 15.67 2.48 -8.49
C GLN A 128 16.24 3.41 -7.42
N CYS A 129 15.68 3.42 -6.21
CA CYS A 129 16.24 4.14 -5.07
C CYS A 129 17.66 3.66 -4.74
N ARG A 130 17.89 2.35 -4.70
CA ARG A 130 19.21 1.74 -4.47
C ARG A 130 20.22 2.11 -5.55
N GLU A 131 19.80 2.16 -6.82
CA GLU A 131 20.65 2.65 -7.92
C GLU A 131 21.05 4.12 -7.72
N ILE A 132 20.13 4.96 -7.25
CA ILE A 132 20.40 6.38 -6.94
C ILE A 132 21.42 6.47 -5.80
N VAL A 133 21.19 5.74 -4.70
CA VAL A 133 22.13 5.69 -3.56
C VAL A 133 23.53 5.29 -4.01
N HIS A 134 23.62 4.23 -4.79
CA HIS A 134 24.91 3.74 -5.31
C HIS A 134 25.64 4.81 -6.14
N LYS A 135 24.92 5.46 -7.08
CA LYS A 135 25.51 6.51 -7.91
C LYS A 135 25.88 7.73 -7.10
N PHE A 136 25.04 8.15 -6.17
CA PHE A 136 25.28 9.30 -5.31
C PHE A 136 26.56 9.06 -4.48
N ASN A 137 26.64 7.93 -3.81
CA ASN A 137 27.80 7.58 -2.98
C ASN A 137 29.08 7.46 -3.80
N ALA A 138 28.98 6.96 -5.04
CA ALA A 138 30.14 6.87 -5.93
C ALA A 138 30.69 8.25 -6.37
N VAL A 139 29.80 9.25 -6.50
CA VAL A 139 30.18 10.59 -6.95
C VAL A 139 30.58 11.51 -5.77
N TYR A 140 29.80 11.44 -4.68
CA TYR A 140 29.90 12.39 -3.57
C TYR A 140 30.47 11.80 -2.28
N GLY A 141 30.85 10.52 -2.30
CA GLY A 141 31.34 9.77 -1.13
C GLY A 141 30.19 9.12 -0.36
N GLU A 142 30.52 8.21 0.55
CA GLU A 142 29.60 7.43 1.38
C GLU A 142 28.75 8.35 2.28
N THR A 143 27.58 8.75 1.79
CA THR A 143 26.69 9.71 2.43
C THR A 143 25.31 9.11 2.71
N LEU A 144 24.74 8.42 1.72
CA LEU A 144 23.39 7.85 1.79
C LEU A 144 23.42 6.38 2.26
N THR A 145 22.44 6.03 3.08
CA THR A 145 22.24 4.66 3.53
C THR A 145 21.51 3.84 2.47
N MET A 146 21.96 2.61 2.23
CA MET A 146 21.30 1.70 1.30
C MET A 146 20.05 1.09 1.94
N PRO A 147 18.86 1.34 1.42
CA PRO A 147 17.63 0.81 2.00
C PRO A 147 17.35 -0.63 1.54
N GLU A 148 16.68 -1.39 2.41
CA GLU A 148 16.17 -2.72 2.11
C GLU A 148 14.66 -2.78 2.22
N ILE A 149 14.03 -3.58 1.35
CA ILE A 149 12.57 -3.79 1.41
C ILE A 149 12.25 -4.81 2.50
N LEU A 150 11.20 -4.53 3.27
CA LEU A 150 10.59 -5.47 4.18
C LEU A 150 9.21 -5.85 3.65
N LEU A 151 9.11 -7.02 3.06
CA LEU A 151 7.84 -7.55 2.58
C LEU A 151 7.00 -8.10 3.75
N PRO A 152 5.65 -8.05 3.65
CA PRO A 152 4.77 -8.72 4.59
C PRO A 152 5.11 -10.21 4.71
N GLN A 153 5.11 -10.73 5.93
CA GLN A 153 5.35 -12.17 6.18
C GLN A 153 4.13 -13.02 5.82
N ASN A 154 2.92 -12.46 5.95
CA ASN A 154 1.70 -13.14 5.58
C ASN A 154 1.39 -12.88 4.09
N ALA A 155 1.27 -13.95 3.31
CA ALA A 155 0.96 -13.90 1.89
C ALA A 155 -0.38 -13.18 1.58
N ALA A 156 -1.38 -13.28 2.47
CA ALA A 156 -2.64 -12.57 2.35
C ALA A 156 -2.47 -11.04 2.37
N CYS A 157 -1.45 -10.53 3.07
CA CYS A 157 -1.14 -9.11 3.14
C CYS A 157 -0.36 -8.57 1.93
N LEU A 158 0.18 -9.44 1.07
CA LEU A 158 0.91 -9.01 -0.13
C LEU A 158 -0.01 -8.32 -1.13
N ARG A 159 -1.25 -8.82 -1.27
CA ARG A 159 -2.25 -8.26 -2.17
C ARG A 159 -3.66 -8.60 -1.71
N LEU A 160 -4.33 -7.66 -1.04
CA LEU A 160 -5.72 -7.85 -0.63
C LEU A 160 -6.68 -7.74 -1.82
N PRO A 161 -7.62 -8.70 -2.00
CA PRO A 161 -8.71 -8.59 -2.95
C PRO A 161 -9.71 -7.53 -2.50
N GLY A 162 -10.46 -6.96 -3.43
CA GLY A 162 -11.65 -6.19 -3.11
C GLY A 162 -12.75 -7.08 -2.51
N ILE A 163 -13.79 -6.47 -1.94
CA ILE A 163 -14.96 -7.18 -1.40
C ILE A 163 -15.71 -7.99 -2.48
N ASP A 164 -15.51 -7.63 -3.75
CA ASP A 164 -16.04 -8.32 -4.91
C ASP A 164 -15.32 -9.65 -5.24
N GLY A 165 -14.19 -9.92 -4.59
CA GLY A 165 -13.38 -11.13 -4.81
C GLY A 165 -12.72 -11.24 -6.18
N LYS A 166 -12.82 -10.21 -7.03
CA LYS A 166 -12.35 -10.27 -8.44
C LYS A 166 -11.13 -9.40 -8.69
N ALA A 167 -11.17 -8.16 -8.23
CA ALA A 167 -10.12 -7.19 -8.46
C ALA A 167 -9.32 -6.91 -7.18
N LYS A 168 -8.13 -6.30 -7.33
CA LYS A 168 -7.38 -5.74 -6.20
C LYS A 168 -8.27 -4.69 -5.50
N MET A 169 -8.21 -4.64 -4.16
CA MET A 169 -8.83 -3.58 -3.39
C MET A 169 -8.40 -2.21 -3.89
N SER A 170 -9.36 -1.35 -4.21
CA SER A 170 -9.09 0.00 -4.73
C SER A 170 -10.21 0.97 -4.40
N LYS A 171 -9.83 2.18 -3.98
CA LYS A 171 -10.80 3.29 -3.76
C LYS A 171 -11.57 3.64 -5.04
N SER A 172 -10.89 3.66 -6.18
CA SER A 172 -11.49 4.00 -7.48
C SER A 172 -12.54 2.99 -7.96
N LEU A 173 -12.43 1.74 -7.52
CA LEU A 173 -13.39 0.68 -7.82
C LEU A 173 -14.53 0.61 -6.79
N GLY A 174 -14.43 1.32 -5.68
CA GLY A 174 -15.43 1.28 -4.60
C GLY A 174 -15.58 -0.09 -3.92
N ASN A 175 -14.60 -0.98 -4.10
CA ASN A 175 -14.62 -2.37 -3.61
C ASN A 175 -13.83 -2.56 -2.31
N CYS A 176 -13.77 -1.52 -1.47
CA CYS A 176 -13.03 -1.55 -0.21
C CYS A 176 -13.92 -1.13 0.99
N ILE A 177 -13.52 -1.59 2.17
CA ILE A 177 -14.02 -1.11 3.46
C ILE A 177 -13.08 0.02 3.89
N TYR A 178 -13.63 1.21 4.16
CA TYR A 178 -12.86 2.35 4.64
C TYR A 178 -12.80 2.37 6.16
N LEU A 179 -11.72 2.90 6.73
CA LEU A 179 -11.62 3.14 8.17
C LEU A 179 -12.65 4.15 8.67
N SER A 180 -13.09 5.05 7.78
CA SER A 180 -14.11 6.06 8.04
C SER A 180 -15.54 5.58 7.76
N ASP A 181 -15.76 4.32 7.37
CA ASP A 181 -17.12 3.81 7.16
C ASP A 181 -17.88 3.71 8.50
N GLU A 182 -19.13 4.10 8.48
CA GLU A 182 -20.02 3.89 9.62
C GLU A 182 -20.29 2.38 9.83
N PRO A 183 -20.56 1.93 11.07
CA PRO A 183 -20.77 0.51 11.37
C PRO A 183 -21.82 -0.17 10.49
N GLU A 184 -22.90 0.54 10.15
CA GLU A 184 -23.95 0.02 9.27
C GLU A 184 -23.47 -0.19 7.82
N ASP A 185 -22.56 0.66 7.34
CA ASP A 185 -22.02 0.54 6.00
C ASP A 185 -20.95 -0.56 5.95
N ILE A 186 -20.14 -0.71 6.99
CA ILE A 186 -19.23 -1.85 7.16
C ILE A 186 -20.03 -3.16 7.11
N LYS A 187 -21.13 -3.25 7.86
CA LYS A 187 -22.00 -4.42 7.87
C LYS A 187 -22.57 -4.74 6.48
N LYS A 188 -23.08 -3.72 5.76
CA LYS A 188 -23.59 -3.90 4.39
C LYS A 188 -22.48 -4.41 3.45
N LYS A 189 -21.29 -3.82 3.52
CA LYS A 189 -20.14 -4.23 2.70
C LYS A 189 -19.72 -5.67 3.00
N ILE A 190 -19.63 -6.06 4.27
CA ILE A 190 -19.32 -7.44 4.66
C ILE A 190 -20.39 -8.41 4.17
N MET A 191 -21.66 -8.07 4.33
CA MET A 191 -22.77 -8.92 3.86
C MET A 191 -22.84 -9.04 2.34
N SER A 192 -22.27 -8.08 1.60
CA SER A 192 -22.18 -8.11 0.13
C SER A 192 -20.87 -8.71 -0.39
N MET A 193 -19.96 -9.14 0.49
CA MET A 193 -18.70 -9.75 0.05
C MET A 193 -18.97 -10.99 -0.81
N TYR A 194 -18.14 -11.13 -1.84
CA TYR A 194 -18.17 -12.33 -2.67
C TYR A 194 -17.93 -13.57 -1.79
N THR A 195 -18.78 -14.55 -1.96
CA THR A 195 -18.71 -15.85 -1.25
C THR A 195 -18.68 -16.98 -2.27
N ASP A 196 -18.57 -18.22 -1.78
CA ASP A 196 -18.55 -19.40 -2.65
C ASP A 196 -19.89 -19.60 -3.39
N PRO A 197 -19.92 -19.47 -4.72
CA PRO A 197 -21.13 -19.73 -5.51
C PRO A 197 -21.56 -21.20 -5.53
N GLY A 198 -20.67 -22.11 -5.09
CA GLY A 198 -20.97 -23.54 -4.98
C GLY A 198 -21.68 -23.92 -3.68
N HIS A 199 -21.70 -23.02 -2.68
CA HIS A 199 -22.39 -23.24 -1.40
C HIS A 199 -23.88 -22.87 -1.52
N LEU A 200 -24.66 -23.76 -2.16
CA LEU A 200 -26.09 -23.54 -2.41
C LEU A 200 -27.00 -24.06 -1.30
N ARG A 201 -26.54 -25.06 -0.53
CA ARG A 201 -27.27 -25.68 0.55
C ARG A 201 -26.48 -25.64 1.84
N VAL A 202 -27.14 -25.64 2.98
CA VAL A 202 -26.51 -25.59 4.31
C VAL A 202 -25.50 -26.71 4.53
N GLN A 203 -25.71 -27.88 3.90
CA GLN A 203 -24.83 -29.04 3.99
C GLN A 203 -23.68 -29.05 2.98
N ASP A 204 -23.62 -28.08 2.05
CA ASP A 204 -22.52 -28.01 1.12
C ASP A 204 -21.26 -27.50 1.89
N PRO A 205 -20.07 -28.09 1.69
CA PRO A 205 -18.86 -27.61 2.32
C PRO A 205 -18.53 -26.21 1.79
N GLY A 206 -18.27 -25.27 2.68
CA GLY A 206 -17.80 -23.95 2.29
C GLY A 206 -16.37 -24.00 1.74
N LYS A 207 -16.08 -23.18 0.73
CA LYS A 207 -14.76 -23.06 0.13
C LYS A 207 -14.01 -21.87 0.73
N VAL A 208 -12.87 -22.16 1.34
CA VAL A 208 -11.98 -21.13 1.94
C VAL A 208 -11.11 -20.46 0.88
N GLU A 209 -10.55 -21.26 -0.01
CA GLU A 209 -9.64 -20.78 -1.05
C GLU A 209 -10.37 -19.87 -2.07
N GLY A 210 -9.79 -18.69 -2.31
CA GLY A 210 -10.37 -17.68 -3.21
C GLY A 210 -11.58 -16.93 -2.66
N ASN A 211 -11.92 -17.15 -1.38
CA ASN A 211 -13.00 -16.44 -0.70
C ASN A 211 -12.43 -15.21 0.02
N PRO A 212 -12.80 -13.98 -0.36
CA PRO A 212 -12.26 -12.75 0.23
C PRO A 212 -12.53 -12.64 1.75
N VAL A 213 -13.63 -13.19 2.26
CA VAL A 213 -13.91 -13.19 3.70
C VAL A 213 -12.78 -13.87 4.47
N PHE A 214 -12.33 -15.05 4.01
CA PHE A 214 -11.23 -15.76 4.66
C PHE A 214 -9.88 -15.09 4.42
N THR A 215 -9.67 -14.46 3.26
CA THR A 215 -8.46 -13.66 3.01
C THR A 215 -8.36 -12.48 3.98
N TYR A 216 -9.48 -11.80 4.26
CA TYR A 216 -9.51 -10.71 5.24
C TYR A 216 -9.33 -11.21 6.69
N LEU A 217 -9.93 -12.35 7.04
CA LEU A 217 -9.73 -12.96 8.35
C LEU A 217 -8.25 -13.37 8.54
N ASP A 218 -7.62 -13.97 7.54
CA ASP A 218 -6.19 -14.33 7.60
C ASP A 218 -5.29 -13.08 7.73
N ALA A 219 -5.61 -12.01 7.00
CA ALA A 219 -4.83 -10.78 7.03
C ALA A 219 -4.96 -9.99 8.35
N PHE A 220 -6.14 -9.97 8.98
CA PHE A 220 -6.47 -9.03 10.06
C PHE A 220 -6.85 -9.68 11.38
N SER A 221 -7.22 -10.96 11.41
CA SER A 221 -7.59 -11.62 12.65
C SER A 221 -6.39 -12.28 13.34
N ARG A 222 -6.59 -12.69 14.59
CA ARG A 222 -5.61 -13.54 15.28
C ARG A 222 -5.59 -14.92 14.62
N PRO A 223 -4.42 -15.61 14.56
CA PRO A 223 -4.32 -16.93 13.94
C PRO A 223 -5.32 -17.96 14.50
N GLU A 224 -5.62 -17.87 15.81
CA GLU A 224 -6.58 -18.75 16.48
C GLU A 224 -8.00 -18.55 15.94
N HIS A 225 -8.42 -17.28 15.76
CA HIS A 225 -9.74 -16.95 15.21
C HIS A 225 -9.87 -17.36 13.74
N PHE A 226 -8.80 -17.22 12.96
CA PHE A 226 -8.79 -17.71 11.59
C PHE A 226 -8.96 -19.23 11.54
N ALA A 227 -8.16 -19.96 12.32
CA ALA A 227 -8.24 -21.42 12.40
C ALA A 227 -9.62 -21.92 12.86
N GLU A 228 -10.23 -21.27 13.84
CA GLU A 228 -11.58 -21.56 14.31
C GLU A 228 -12.63 -21.34 13.21
N SER A 229 -12.55 -20.21 12.49
CA SER A 229 -13.47 -19.87 11.40
C SER A 229 -13.38 -20.88 10.25
N VAL A 230 -12.16 -21.29 9.88
CA VAL A 230 -11.91 -22.33 8.86
C VAL A 230 -12.49 -23.67 9.34
N SER A 231 -12.20 -24.07 10.58
CA SER A 231 -12.72 -25.32 11.16
C SER A 231 -14.25 -25.35 11.18
N TYR A 232 -14.89 -24.25 11.61
CA TYR A 232 -16.35 -24.13 11.64
C TYR A 232 -16.96 -24.27 10.24
N THR A 233 -16.34 -23.70 9.22
CA THR A 233 -16.81 -23.78 7.83
C THR A 233 -16.75 -25.21 7.28
N HIS A 234 -15.74 -25.98 7.68
CA HIS A 234 -15.61 -27.38 7.30
C HIS A 234 -16.47 -28.32 8.13
N LEU A 235 -16.62 -28.08 9.45
CA LEU A 235 -17.36 -28.96 10.38
C LEU A 235 -18.87 -28.90 10.15
N ARG A 236 -19.45 -27.75 9.82
CA ARG A 236 -20.89 -27.62 9.57
C ARG A 236 -21.38 -28.52 8.42
N ALA A 237 -20.50 -28.82 7.47
CA ALA A 237 -20.78 -29.77 6.40
C ALA A 237 -20.88 -31.23 6.88
N HIS A 238 -20.31 -31.55 8.03
CA HIS A 238 -20.32 -32.89 8.61
C HIS A 238 -21.46 -33.13 9.63
N GLU A 239 -21.84 -32.12 10.41
CA GLU A 239 -22.89 -32.24 11.43
C GLU A 239 -24.29 -32.45 10.85
N THR A 240 -24.55 -31.94 9.63
CA THR A 240 -25.84 -32.14 8.95
C THR A 240 -26.01 -33.51 8.29
N ARG A 241 -24.95 -34.35 8.28
CA ARG A 241 -25.01 -35.75 7.77
C ARG A 241 -25.36 -36.79 8.84
N SER A 242 -25.52 -36.37 10.09
CA SER A 242 -25.73 -37.29 11.23
C SER A 242 -27.13 -37.19 11.86
N ASN A 243 -28.10 -36.56 11.22
CA ASN A 243 -29.51 -36.55 11.63
C ASN A 243 -30.41 -36.98 10.48
#